data_eca6220a9f0eb9860056445729f9eacf
#
_entry.id   eca6220a9f0eb9860056445729f9eacf
#
_cell.length_a   1.000
_cell.length_b   1.000
_cell.length_c   1.000
_cell.angle_alpha   90.00
_cell.angle_beta   90.00
_cell.angle_gamma   90.00
#
_symmetry.space_group_name_H-M   'P 1'
#
loop_
_entity.id
_entity.type
_entity.pdbx_description
1 polymer ?
#
loop_
_entity_poly.entity_id
_entity_poly.type
_entity_poly.pdbx_seq_one_letter_code
_entity_poly.pdbx_strand_id
1 'polypeptide(L)'
;MRIQFWSAIVLVGALSACAGAPKTAEEKKSLSATVATSIDLVKKVDPTIEKFFKDNYAYAVLPSVGKGGFIIGGAGGDGEVYKGGKLVGYCSMGQGTIGATIGGQSFDEFIFFKDEANYKVFTANKFAFTAQVSAVMVASGTGAATSYHDGVAIFVSNVEGAMAEAAVGGQQFKFVSLDAAAATKAK
;
A
#
# COMPACT_ATOMS: atom_id res chain seq x y z
N MET A 1 -20.12 35.31 41.39
CA MET A 1 -20.39 34.06 40.67
C MET A 1 -19.39 33.95 39.53
N ARG A 2 -18.25 33.24 39.74
CA ARG A 2 -17.14 33.16 38.79
C ARG A 2 -17.32 31.85 37.98
N ILE A 3 -17.60 32.00 36.70
CA ILE A 3 -17.74 30.88 35.75
C ILE A 3 -16.32 30.55 35.28
N GLN A 4 -15.78 29.40 35.70
CA GLN A 4 -14.53 28.86 35.19
C GLN A 4 -14.79 28.16 33.85
N PHE A 5 -14.25 28.74 32.77
CA PHE A 5 -14.16 28.08 31.48
C PHE A 5 -13.05 27.01 31.54
N TRP A 6 -13.44 25.77 31.56
CA TRP A 6 -12.52 24.66 31.28
C TRP A 6 -12.24 24.60 29.78
N SER A 7 -11.05 25.05 29.41
CA SER A 7 -10.51 24.85 28.07
C SER A 7 -10.18 23.37 27.89
N ALA A 8 -11.02 22.65 27.17
CA ALA A 8 -10.71 21.31 26.68
C ALA A 8 -9.64 21.45 25.58
N ILE A 9 -8.39 21.21 25.95
CA ILE A 9 -7.31 21.02 24.98
C ILE A 9 -7.55 19.67 24.31
N VAL A 10 -8.10 19.70 23.09
CA VAL A 10 -8.15 18.55 22.20
C VAL A 10 -6.72 18.31 21.73
N LEU A 11 -6.05 17.35 22.35
CA LEU A 11 -4.76 16.83 21.91
C LEU A 11 -4.98 16.08 20.59
N VAL A 12 -4.86 16.78 19.48
CA VAL A 12 -4.75 16.16 18.16
C VAL A 12 -3.39 15.46 18.13
N GLY A 13 -3.38 14.21 18.56
CA GLY A 13 -2.24 13.33 18.38
C GLY A 13 -1.96 13.23 16.89
N ALA A 14 -0.89 13.85 16.43
CA ALA A 14 -0.33 13.64 15.12
C ALA A 14 0.06 12.15 15.02
N LEU A 15 -0.77 11.34 14.41
CA LEU A 15 -0.40 10.04 13.89
C LEU A 15 0.58 10.29 12.74
N SER A 16 1.82 10.60 13.09
CA SER A 16 2.95 10.42 12.19
C SER A 16 3.09 8.92 12.00
N ALA A 17 2.28 8.35 11.11
CA ALA A 17 2.63 7.09 10.48
C ALA A 17 3.98 7.35 9.82
N CYS A 18 5.06 6.91 10.44
CA CYS A 18 6.38 6.88 9.83
C CYS A 18 6.32 5.84 8.70
N ALA A 19 5.68 6.21 7.58
CA ALA A 19 5.78 5.47 6.34
C ALA A 19 7.26 5.48 5.92
N GLY A 20 7.90 4.35 5.99
CA GLY A 20 9.31 4.22 5.67
C GLY A 20 9.76 2.77 5.70
N ALA A 21 10.80 2.45 4.93
CA ALA A 21 11.37 1.13 4.92
C ALA A 21 11.67 0.62 6.34
N PRO A 22 11.45 -0.66 6.65
CA PRO A 22 11.69 -1.24 7.96
C PRO A 22 13.18 -1.09 8.34
N LYS A 23 13.43 -0.62 9.56
CA LYS A 23 14.78 -0.23 10.02
C LYS A 23 15.48 -1.35 10.77
N THR A 24 14.75 -2.13 11.56
CA THR A 24 15.31 -3.22 12.35
C THR A 24 15.19 -4.57 11.65
N ALA A 25 15.92 -5.56 12.11
CA ALA A 25 15.82 -6.93 11.62
C ALA A 25 14.45 -7.56 11.97
N GLU A 26 13.93 -7.22 13.13
CA GLU A 26 12.63 -7.66 13.62
C GLU A 26 11.50 -7.09 12.76
N GLU A 27 11.53 -5.77 12.45
CA GLU A 27 10.56 -5.14 11.56
C GLU A 27 10.59 -5.76 10.15
N LYS A 28 11.77 -6.00 9.60
CA LYS A 28 11.94 -6.67 8.30
C LYS A 28 11.35 -8.08 8.32
N LYS A 29 11.65 -8.87 9.36
CA LYS A 29 11.12 -10.23 9.53
C LYS A 29 9.59 -10.22 9.68
N SER A 30 9.07 -9.31 10.49
CA SER A 30 7.62 -9.16 10.69
C SER A 30 6.92 -8.79 9.37
N LEU A 31 7.43 -7.80 8.63
CA LEU A 31 6.88 -7.40 7.34
C LEU A 31 6.89 -8.56 6.35
N SER A 32 8.03 -9.28 6.22
CA SER A 32 8.12 -10.43 5.31
C SER A 32 7.12 -11.54 5.66
N ALA A 33 6.90 -11.81 6.95
CA ALA A 33 5.92 -12.80 7.38
C ALA A 33 4.48 -12.36 7.02
N THR A 34 4.15 -11.08 7.21
CA THR A 34 2.84 -10.53 6.86
C THR A 34 2.64 -10.54 5.34
N VAL A 35 3.64 -10.12 4.56
CA VAL A 35 3.61 -10.19 3.09
C VAL A 35 3.36 -11.61 2.58
N ALA A 36 4.08 -12.60 3.13
CA ALA A 36 3.88 -14.00 2.76
C ALA A 36 2.43 -14.46 3.05
N THR A 37 1.91 -14.09 4.22
CA THR A 37 0.52 -14.39 4.59
C THR A 37 -0.48 -13.74 3.63
N SER A 38 -0.30 -12.47 3.28
CA SER A 38 -1.16 -11.76 2.33
C SER A 38 -1.15 -12.41 0.94
N ILE A 39 0.04 -12.83 0.45
CA ILE A 39 0.17 -13.56 -0.82
C ILE A 39 -0.58 -14.90 -0.77
N ASP A 40 -0.46 -15.65 0.30
CA ASP A 40 -1.15 -16.92 0.46
C ASP A 40 -2.68 -16.74 0.54
N LEU A 41 -3.14 -15.70 1.24
CA LEU A 41 -4.56 -15.40 1.36
C LEU A 41 -5.18 -14.99 0.04
N VAL A 42 -4.55 -14.06 -0.70
CA VAL A 42 -5.08 -13.60 -1.98
C VAL A 42 -5.15 -14.73 -3.01
N LYS A 43 -4.18 -15.65 -3.03
CA LYS A 43 -4.20 -16.83 -3.89
C LYS A 43 -5.28 -17.85 -3.51
N LYS A 44 -5.64 -17.93 -2.21
CA LYS A 44 -6.76 -18.76 -1.75
C LYS A 44 -8.11 -18.17 -2.14
N VAL A 45 -8.25 -16.83 -2.06
CA VAL A 45 -9.49 -16.14 -2.50
C VAL A 45 -9.68 -16.26 -4.00
N ASP A 46 -8.62 -16.06 -4.77
CA ASP A 46 -8.64 -16.17 -6.23
C ASP A 46 -7.36 -16.83 -6.78
N PRO A 47 -7.38 -18.16 -7.02
CA PRO A 47 -6.23 -18.84 -7.60
C PRO A 47 -5.83 -18.30 -8.99
N THR A 48 -6.72 -17.62 -9.71
CA THR A 48 -6.43 -17.11 -11.05
C THR A 48 -5.50 -15.90 -11.04
N ILE A 49 -5.32 -15.25 -9.87
CA ILE A 49 -4.35 -14.15 -9.69
C ILE A 49 -2.90 -14.63 -9.84
N GLU A 50 -2.66 -15.95 -9.73
CA GLU A 50 -1.32 -16.52 -9.82
C GLU A 50 -0.62 -16.22 -11.15
N LYS A 51 -1.38 -15.98 -12.22
CA LYS A 51 -0.81 -15.57 -13.51
C LYS A 51 0.00 -14.26 -13.36
N PHE A 52 -0.46 -13.32 -12.53
CA PHE A 52 0.26 -12.05 -12.30
C PHE A 52 1.54 -12.27 -11.49
N PHE A 53 1.56 -13.22 -10.55
CA PHE A 53 2.80 -13.58 -9.83
C PHE A 53 3.82 -14.30 -10.70
N LYS A 54 3.39 -14.98 -11.79
CA LYS A 54 4.27 -15.70 -12.72
C LYS A 54 4.75 -14.83 -13.89
N ASP A 55 3.84 -14.01 -14.45
CA ASP A 55 4.04 -13.32 -15.73
C ASP A 55 4.39 -11.84 -15.55
N ASN A 56 4.90 -11.44 -14.36
CA ASN A 56 5.33 -10.09 -14.10
C ASN A 56 6.84 -9.90 -14.29
N TYR A 57 7.27 -8.66 -14.54
CA TYR A 57 8.68 -8.27 -14.43
C TYR A 57 9.09 -8.05 -12.97
N ALA A 58 8.19 -7.41 -12.19
CA ALA A 58 8.35 -7.16 -10.77
C ALA A 58 6.96 -6.94 -10.14
N TYR A 59 6.87 -7.07 -8.82
CA TYR A 59 5.66 -6.74 -8.08
C TYR A 59 5.98 -6.15 -6.70
N ALA A 60 5.03 -5.38 -6.17
CA ALA A 60 5.05 -4.91 -4.79
C ALA A 60 3.84 -5.45 -4.03
N VAL A 61 4.02 -5.72 -2.74
CA VAL A 61 2.96 -6.14 -1.82
C VAL A 61 3.02 -5.25 -0.59
N LEU A 62 1.92 -4.55 -0.34
CA LEU A 62 1.73 -3.72 0.85
C LEU A 62 0.64 -4.37 1.71
N PRO A 63 1.00 -5.14 2.72
CA PRO A 63 0.03 -5.72 3.63
C PRO A 63 -0.48 -4.66 4.61
N SER A 64 -1.73 -4.73 4.98
CA SER A 64 -2.32 -3.89 6.03
C SER A 64 -2.21 -2.39 5.78
N VAL A 65 -2.51 -1.94 4.56
CA VAL A 65 -2.66 -0.51 4.25
C VAL A 65 -3.83 0.04 5.06
N GLY A 66 -3.54 0.97 5.97
CA GLY A 66 -4.57 1.65 6.75
C GLY A 66 -5.11 2.87 6.01
N LYS A 67 -6.43 3.02 5.96
CA LYS A 67 -7.12 4.15 5.35
C LYS A 67 -8.18 4.70 6.31
N GLY A 68 -8.28 6.02 6.45
CA GLY A 68 -9.30 6.65 7.27
C GLY A 68 -9.43 8.15 7.02
N GLY A 69 -10.55 8.73 7.44
CA GLY A 69 -10.81 10.17 7.32
C GLY A 69 -12.21 10.59 7.70
N PHE A 70 -12.46 11.90 7.62
CA PHE A 70 -13.79 12.50 7.78
C PHE A 70 -14.13 13.45 6.62
N ILE A 71 -13.41 14.56 6.45
CA ILE A 71 -13.52 15.46 5.29
C ILE A 71 -12.20 15.42 4.50
N ILE A 72 -11.10 15.25 5.23
CA ILE A 72 -9.78 14.96 4.68
C ILE A 72 -9.46 13.55 5.12
N GLY A 73 -9.11 12.72 4.18
CA GLY A 73 -8.73 11.34 4.42
C GLY A 73 -7.27 11.08 4.06
N GLY A 74 -6.75 9.98 4.55
CA GLY A 74 -5.44 9.50 4.21
C GLY A 74 -5.36 7.99 4.28
N ALA A 75 -4.40 7.44 3.55
CA ALA A 75 -4.02 6.05 3.66
C ALA A 75 -2.50 5.92 3.67
N GLY A 76 -2.00 4.86 4.24
CA GLY A 76 -0.58 4.58 4.26
C GLY A 76 -0.28 3.14 4.64
N GLY A 77 0.84 2.65 4.14
CA GLY A 77 1.32 1.30 4.43
C GLY A 77 2.73 1.11 3.91
N ASP A 78 3.41 0.13 4.47
CA ASP A 78 4.74 -0.30 4.08
C ASP A 78 4.65 -1.68 3.41
N GLY A 79 5.57 -1.96 2.48
CA GLY A 79 5.55 -3.18 1.71
C GLY A 79 6.91 -3.61 1.21
N GLU A 80 6.92 -4.74 0.55
CA GLU A 80 8.08 -5.36 -0.07
C GLU A 80 7.97 -5.37 -1.59
N VAL A 81 9.10 -5.24 -2.26
CA VAL A 81 9.21 -5.22 -3.72
C VAL A 81 10.05 -6.40 -4.18
N TYR A 82 9.50 -7.15 -5.14
CA TYR A 82 10.11 -8.36 -5.67
C TYR A 82 10.36 -8.24 -7.17
N LYS A 83 11.48 -8.80 -7.61
CA LYS A 83 11.84 -8.93 -9.02
C LYS A 83 12.40 -10.33 -9.29
N GLY A 84 11.80 -11.04 -10.24
CA GLY A 84 12.16 -12.42 -10.51
C GLY A 84 12.05 -13.33 -9.28
N GLY A 85 11.04 -13.11 -8.43
CA GLY A 85 10.80 -13.85 -7.21
C GLY A 85 11.75 -13.54 -6.04
N LYS A 86 12.66 -12.57 -6.20
CA LYS A 86 13.62 -12.15 -5.15
C LYS A 86 13.23 -10.80 -4.59
N LEU A 87 13.31 -10.65 -3.26
CA LEU A 87 13.19 -9.36 -2.59
C LEU A 87 14.31 -8.43 -3.07
N VAL A 88 13.94 -7.24 -3.56
CA VAL A 88 14.90 -6.23 -4.08
C VAL A 88 14.85 -4.90 -3.32
N GLY A 89 13.84 -4.72 -2.49
CA GLY A 89 13.71 -3.50 -1.68
C GLY A 89 12.39 -3.44 -0.94
N TYR A 90 12.19 -2.32 -0.31
CA TYR A 90 10.98 -1.99 0.43
C TYR A 90 10.29 -0.80 -0.23
N CYS A 91 8.97 -0.71 -0.06
CA CYS A 91 8.22 0.46 -0.48
C CYS A 91 7.32 0.95 0.64
N SER A 92 6.97 2.23 0.59
CA SER A 92 5.92 2.81 1.40
C SER A 92 4.96 3.57 0.49
N MET A 93 3.69 3.54 0.84
CA MET A 93 2.63 4.25 0.17
C MET A 93 2.05 5.31 1.10
N GLY A 94 1.81 6.50 0.55
CA GLY A 94 1.02 7.55 1.18
C GLY A 94 -0.06 8.03 0.22
N GLN A 95 -1.27 8.20 0.72
CA GLN A 95 -2.40 8.73 -0.02
C GLN A 95 -3.02 9.89 0.76
N GLY A 96 -3.30 10.98 0.06
CA GLY A 96 -4.15 12.05 0.55
C GLY A 96 -5.44 12.09 -0.23
N THR A 97 -6.58 12.25 0.44
CA THR A 97 -7.89 12.42 -0.19
C THR A 97 -8.60 13.64 0.36
N ILE A 98 -9.33 14.34 -0.50
CA ILE A 98 -10.23 15.45 -0.13
C ILE A 98 -11.62 15.08 -0.62
N GLY A 99 -12.59 15.13 0.29
CA GLY A 99 -13.99 14.77 0.01
C GLY A 99 -14.69 14.18 1.22
N ALA A 100 -15.94 13.78 1.04
CA ALA A 100 -16.70 13.13 2.10
C ALA A 100 -16.15 11.73 2.34
N THR A 101 -15.48 11.54 3.47
CA THR A 101 -14.92 10.27 3.91
C THR A 101 -15.33 10.03 5.36
N ILE A 102 -15.98 8.91 5.65
CA ILE A 102 -16.37 8.56 7.02
C ILE A 102 -16.01 7.10 7.28
N GLY A 103 -15.18 6.88 8.31
CA GLY A 103 -14.79 5.54 8.75
C GLY A 103 -13.31 5.24 8.57
N GLY A 104 -12.99 3.96 8.69
CA GLY A 104 -11.65 3.43 8.50
C GLY A 104 -11.68 2.03 7.94
N GLN A 105 -10.68 1.73 7.12
CA GLN A 105 -10.46 0.43 6.52
C GLN A 105 -8.99 0.05 6.60
N SER A 106 -8.71 -1.24 6.60
CA SER A 106 -7.41 -1.80 6.24
C SER A 106 -7.56 -2.77 5.09
N PHE A 107 -6.54 -2.88 4.26
CA PHE A 107 -6.54 -3.78 3.12
C PHE A 107 -5.10 -4.11 2.70
N ASP A 108 -4.98 -5.21 1.95
CA ASP A 108 -3.72 -5.57 1.30
C ASP A 108 -3.73 -5.06 -0.14
N GLU A 109 -2.63 -4.45 -0.58
CA GLU A 109 -2.48 -3.94 -1.94
C GLU A 109 -1.35 -4.67 -2.66
N PHE A 110 -1.65 -5.14 -3.89
CA PHE A 110 -0.74 -5.86 -4.77
C PHE A 110 -0.58 -5.08 -6.06
N ILE A 111 0.65 -4.73 -6.42
CA ILE A 111 0.97 -3.95 -7.61
C ILE A 111 1.89 -4.79 -8.49
N PHE A 112 1.45 -5.11 -9.70
CA PHE A 112 2.23 -5.90 -10.66
C PHE A 112 2.69 -5.01 -11.80
N PHE A 113 3.98 -5.07 -12.11
CA PHE A 113 4.59 -4.37 -13.23
C PHE A 113 4.88 -5.38 -14.35
N LYS A 114 4.28 -5.14 -15.53
CA LYS A 114 4.42 -6.03 -16.68
C LYS A 114 5.84 -6.01 -17.25
N ASP A 115 6.50 -4.85 -17.20
CA ASP A 115 7.76 -4.61 -17.85
C ASP A 115 8.72 -3.74 -17.01
N GLU A 116 9.95 -3.63 -17.51
CA GLU A 116 11.01 -2.87 -16.86
C GLU A 116 10.73 -1.37 -16.82
N ALA A 117 10.06 -0.83 -17.83
CA ALA A 117 9.80 0.61 -17.91
C ALA A 117 8.91 1.07 -16.76
N ASN A 118 7.82 0.36 -16.50
CA ASN A 118 6.91 0.62 -15.39
C ASN A 118 7.59 0.43 -14.03
N TYR A 119 8.39 -0.64 -13.88
CA TYR A 119 9.18 -0.87 -12.68
C TYR A 119 10.18 0.27 -12.41
N LYS A 120 10.86 0.79 -13.44
CA LYS A 120 11.78 1.93 -13.31
C LYS A 120 11.09 3.21 -12.88
N VAL A 121 9.89 3.48 -13.39
CA VAL A 121 9.08 4.63 -12.94
C VAL A 121 8.76 4.52 -11.45
N PHE A 122 8.37 3.33 -11.00
CA PHE A 122 8.10 3.06 -9.59
C PHE A 122 9.35 3.24 -8.71
N THR A 123 10.47 2.63 -9.07
CA THR A 123 11.71 2.69 -8.27
C THR A 123 12.41 4.03 -8.32
N ALA A 124 12.13 4.86 -9.32
CA ALA A 124 12.58 6.26 -9.37
C ALA A 124 11.75 7.20 -8.47
N ASN A 125 10.80 6.68 -7.72
CA ASN A 125 9.87 7.46 -6.87
C ASN A 125 9.03 8.48 -7.69
N LYS A 126 8.78 8.17 -8.96
CA LYS A 126 7.97 8.99 -9.87
C LYS A 126 6.60 8.37 -10.12
N PHE A 127 6.33 7.24 -9.48
CA PHE A 127 5.08 6.53 -9.64
C PHE A 127 4.03 7.17 -8.73
N ALA A 128 3.01 7.71 -9.35
CA ALA A 128 1.83 8.21 -8.66
C ALA A 128 0.61 7.68 -9.39
N PHE A 129 -0.34 7.15 -8.64
CA PHE A 129 -1.64 6.86 -9.20
C PHE A 129 -2.42 8.14 -9.39
N THR A 130 -2.74 8.42 -10.63
CA THR A 130 -3.84 9.30 -10.99
C THR A 130 -5.07 8.43 -11.28
N ALA A 131 -6.23 9.04 -11.41
CA ALA A 131 -7.53 8.37 -11.59
C ALA A 131 -7.64 7.37 -12.78
N GLN A 132 -6.57 7.13 -13.52
CA GLN A 132 -6.55 6.26 -14.71
C GLN A 132 -6.20 4.80 -14.43
N VAL A 133 -5.56 4.49 -13.30
CA VAL A 133 -5.30 3.11 -12.88
C VAL A 133 -6.12 2.83 -11.64
N SER A 134 -7.17 2.05 -11.79
CA SER A 134 -8.05 1.67 -10.68
C SER A 134 -7.59 0.35 -10.07
N ALA A 135 -7.54 0.30 -8.76
CA ALA A 135 -7.36 -0.94 -8.04
C ALA A 135 -8.61 -1.82 -8.17
N VAL A 136 -8.42 -3.10 -8.40
CA VAL A 136 -9.48 -4.09 -8.53
C VAL A 136 -9.59 -4.89 -7.24
N MET A 137 -10.79 -4.91 -6.65
CA MET A 137 -11.04 -5.74 -5.47
C MET A 137 -11.04 -7.22 -5.86
N VAL A 138 -10.27 -8.02 -5.12
CA VAL A 138 -10.13 -9.44 -5.39
C VAL A 138 -11.35 -10.21 -4.89
N ALA A 139 -11.98 -10.92 -5.80
CA ALA A 139 -12.99 -11.94 -5.57
C ALA A 139 -12.66 -13.14 -6.47
N SER A 140 -13.36 -14.24 -6.33
CA SER A 140 -13.13 -15.43 -7.17
C SER A 140 -13.26 -15.11 -8.66
N GLY A 141 -12.23 -15.42 -9.44
CA GLY A 141 -12.16 -15.16 -10.88
C GLY A 141 -11.70 -13.77 -11.31
N THR A 142 -11.42 -12.87 -10.36
CA THR A 142 -10.96 -11.51 -10.64
C THR A 142 -9.65 -11.50 -11.43
N GLY A 143 -8.69 -12.35 -11.06
CA GLY A 143 -7.43 -12.46 -11.77
C GLY A 143 -7.62 -12.91 -13.23
N ALA A 144 -8.55 -13.81 -13.50
CA ALA A 144 -8.85 -14.23 -14.88
C ALA A 144 -9.45 -13.09 -15.72
N ALA A 145 -10.33 -12.29 -15.13
CA ALA A 145 -11.01 -11.17 -15.79
C ALA A 145 -10.15 -9.92 -15.95
N THR A 146 -9.11 -9.76 -15.13
CA THR A 146 -8.26 -8.55 -15.12
C THR A 146 -7.09 -8.67 -16.09
N SER A 147 -6.70 -7.55 -16.67
CA SER A 147 -5.50 -7.39 -17.49
C SER A 147 -4.67 -6.21 -17.01
N TYR A 148 -3.42 -6.11 -17.50
CA TYR A 148 -2.60 -4.93 -17.28
C TYR A 148 -3.18 -3.72 -18.02
N HIS A 149 -3.27 -2.61 -17.30
CA HIS A 149 -3.59 -1.29 -17.86
C HIS A 149 -2.32 -0.43 -17.83
N ASP A 150 -1.89 0.06 -18.98
CA ASP A 150 -0.63 0.81 -19.14
C ASP A 150 0.59 0.11 -18.49
N GLY A 151 0.58 -1.24 -18.56
CA GLY A 151 1.66 -2.06 -18.01
C GLY A 151 1.64 -2.27 -16.49
N VAL A 152 0.58 -1.84 -15.80
CA VAL A 152 0.40 -2.03 -14.36
C VAL A 152 -0.94 -2.71 -14.09
N ALA A 153 -0.97 -3.62 -13.12
CA ALA A 153 -2.21 -4.18 -12.57
C ALA A 153 -2.18 -4.06 -11.04
N ILE A 154 -3.29 -3.61 -10.45
CA ILE A 154 -3.39 -3.39 -9.02
C ILE A 154 -4.59 -4.15 -8.50
N PHE A 155 -4.36 -4.87 -7.42
CA PHE A 155 -5.39 -5.61 -6.72
C PHE A 155 -5.43 -5.20 -5.25
N VAL A 156 -6.63 -5.15 -4.71
CA VAL A 156 -6.90 -4.92 -3.29
C VAL A 156 -7.63 -6.15 -2.75
N SER A 157 -7.16 -6.68 -1.66
CA SER A 157 -7.71 -7.85 -1.00
C SER A 157 -7.79 -7.65 0.52
N ASN A 158 -8.43 -8.58 1.21
CA ASN A 158 -8.48 -8.62 2.67
C ASN A 158 -8.96 -7.30 3.30
N VAL A 159 -10.06 -6.76 2.74
CA VAL A 159 -10.61 -5.47 3.21
C VAL A 159 -11.34 -5.68 4.53
N GLU A 160 -10.88 -4.98 5.57
CA GLU A 160 -11.47 -4.97 6.89
C GLU A 160 -11.91 -3.55 7.27
N GLY A 161 -12.95 -3.46 8.10
CA GLY A 161 -13.53 -2.20 8.55
C GLY A 161 -14.70 -1.73 7.69
N ALA A 162 -15.23 -0.56 8.03
CA ALA A 162 -16.34 0.06 7.33
C ALA A 162 -15.98 1.50 6.96
N MET A 163 -16.15 1.85 5.69
CA MET A 163 -15.87 3.17 5.17
C MET A 163 -16.89 3.55 4.10
N ALA A 164 -17.38 4.77 4.18
CA ALA A 164 -18.12 5.42 3.10
C ALA A 164 -17.26 6.57 2.57
N GLU A 165 -16.99 6.57 1.27
CA GLU A 165 -16.12 7.56 0.65
C GLU A 165 -16.69 8.07 -0.66
N ALA A 166 -16.71 9.41 -0.78
CA ALA A 166 -16.91 10.13 -2.02
C ALA A 166 -15.82 11.22 -2.11
N ALA A 167 -14.59 10.79 -2.38
CA ALA A 167 -13.41 11.65 -2.35
C ALA A 167 -12.52 11.41 -3.57
N VAL A 168 -11.73 12.44 -3.90
CA VAL A 168 -10.70 12.38 -4.94
C VAL A 168 -9.33 12.47 -4.28
N GLY A 169 -8.44 11.57 -4.65
CA GLY A 169 -7.08 11.54 -4.10
C GLY A 169 -6.09 10.86 -5.02
N GLY A 170 -4.84 10.93 -4.63
CA GLY A 170 -3.74 10.28 -5.34
C GLY A 170 -2.83 9.53 -4.37
N GLN A 171 -2.35 8.38 -4.82
CA GLN A 171 -1.34 7.60 -4.11
C GLN A 171 0.06 7.97 -4.61
N GLN A 172 0.99 8.08 -3.68
CA GLN A 172 2.41 8.24 -3.95
C GLN A 172 3.19 7.10 -3.30
N PHE A 173 4.19 6.62 -4.01
CA PHE A 173 5.04 5.53 -3.54
C PHE A 173 6.48 6.00 -3.38
N LYS A 174 7.13 5.48 -2.34
CA LYS A 174 8.56 5.64 -2.11
C LYS A 174 9.22 4.27 -2.06
N PHE A 175 10.20 4.06 -2.91
CA PHE A 175 11.00 2.83 -2.97
C PHE A 175 12.36 3.04 -2.31
N VAL A 176 12.84 2.02 -1.58
CA VAL A 176 14.17 1.96 -0.98
C VAL A 176 14.77 0.59 -1.32
N SER A 177 15.87 0.56 -2.06
CA SER A 177 16.56 -0.69 -2.38
C SER A 177 17.14 -1.36 -1.14
N LEU A 178 17.40 -2.67 -1.21
CA LEU A 178 18.04 -3.39 -0.10
C LEU A 178 19.39 -2.79 0.28
N ASP A 179 20.20 -2.38 -0.69
CA ASP A 179 21.50 -1.76 -0.47
C ASP A 179 21.38 -0.42 0.26
N ALA A 180 20.44 0.42 -0.15
CA ALA A 180 20.15 1.69 0.53
C ALA A 180 19.59 1.47 1.94
N ALA A 181 18.74 0.46 2.13
CA ALA A 181 18.20 0.10 3.44
C ALA A 181 19.26 -0.50 4.38
N ALA A 182 20.36 -1.05 3.86
CA ALA A 182 21.49 -1.52 4.64
C ALA A 182 22.41 -0.34 5.05
N ALA A 183 22.62 0.62 4.16
CA ALA A 183 23.48 1.79 4.42
C ALA A 183 22.93 2.74 5.50
N THR A 184 21.61 2.80 5.66
CA THR A 184 20.96 3.60 6.73
C THR A 184 21.22 3.05 8.14
N LYS A 185 21.68 1.80 8.25
CA LYS A 185 22.01 1.14 9.52
C LYS A 185 23.41 1.46 10.04
N ALA A 186 24.27 2.07 9.20
CA ALA A 186 25.69 2.31 9.51
C ALA A 186 26.00 3.75 9.99
N LYS A 187 24.98 4.57 10.18
CA LYS A 187 25.04 5.91 10.78
C LYS A 187 24.29 5.96 12.11
#